data_b177a40cd8afea935cb18696b25a9bf7
#
_entry.id   b177a40cd8afea935cb18696b25a9bf7
#
_cell.length_a   1.000
_cell.length_b   1.000
_cell.length_c   1.000
_cell.angle_alpha   90.00
_cell.angle_beta   90.00
_cell.angle_gamma   90.00
#
_symmetry.space_group_name_H-M   'P 1'
#
loop_
_entity.id
_entity.type
_entity.pdbx_description
1 polymer ?
#
loop_
_entity_poly.entity_id
_entity_poly.type
_entity_poly.pdbx_seq_one_letter_code
_entity_poly.pdbx_strand_id
1 'polypeptide(L)'
;MLLKSHMFEIEASNLREGLSQGINVKRSHFLILYISSGKGTLVSRNQRLKAEEGKSYFLTDSAILTSSSSSLLSAYLLSWPKEGDMLKDLLTRPLADQVPAKMAPLWEEMKKSRQEKSISAKCRFLSLLWEMLSILTDAADIDRMEEAEELIRNSLSRPFTVTELAAKANMTPVTFSRAFRKRTGMTPKEFLNAERMKTAKRLLLQNRGITAKEVAVQIGLQDEFYFSRLFKSREGMPPTVFMKRASERIAVVSQLFLQDHLISLGIQPVAAPSYPTVYSASSGVPSYLQKELEGTKLLNAEKPFQPDDILLTHPDRIIKTPLHQFQLQSVLLSKQEQVHHLPLKQDWRHYLYEIASLVGCESRAECIEKDIHGMECKVRDELCPLTKNGRWAVIWIRPEEIRLYGKGNHALLELLFQGLGFQPHPDLHAEGYRNVSLKEIAELNPDKLLILWSHEKDVWRTAHTTDWNKIRAVRTGEVYYPESHEWDPWGPIGRKRMLEEFPSSILKAKLKA
;
A
#
# COMPACT_ATOMS: atom_id res chain seq x y z
N MET A 1 -27.71 -29.66 18.81
CA MET A 1 -28.44 -29.69 17.53
C MET A 1 -27.50 -29.82 16.31
N LEU A 2 -26.20 -29.66 16.45
CA LEU A 2 -25.18 -29.77 15.39
C LEU A 2 -24.59 -31.18 15.17
N LEU A 3 -25.11 -32.20 15.82
CA LEU A 3 -24.55 -33.57 15.84
C LEU A 3 -25.25 -34.59 14.92
N LYS A 4 -26.17 -34.14 14.07
CA LYS A 4 -26.72 -35.07 13.06
C LYS A 4 -25.75 -35.12 11.87
N SER A 5 -24.92 -36.13 11.88
CA SER A 5 -23.84 -36.43 10.92
C SER A 5 -24.28 -36.72 9.48
N HIS A 6 -25.52 -36.42 9.12
CA HIS A 6 -26.12 -36.69 7.81
C HIS A 6 -26.22 -35.43 6.94
N MET A 7 -25.64 -34.31 7.37
CA MET A 7 -25.94 -32.99 6.81
C MET A 7 -24.90 -32.48 5.83
N PHE A 8 -23.77 -33.15 5.66
CA PHE A 8 -22.70 -32.66 4.78
C PHE A 8 -22.33 -33.76 3.77
N GLU A 9 -22.59 -33.51 2.52
CA GLU A 9 -22.19 -34.38 1.42
C GLU A 9 -21.12 -33.69 0.61
N ILE A 10 -19.99 -34.39 0.40
CA ILE A 10 -18.97 -33.96 -0.57
C ILE A 10 -19.13 -34.86 -1.78
N GLU A 11 -19.59 -34.29 -2.89
CA GLU A 11 -19.66 -34.98 -4.17
C GLU A 11 -18.47 -34.55 -5.02
N ALA A 12 -17.82 -35.48 -5.67
CA ALA A 12 -16.78 -35.21 -6.65
C ALA A 12 -17.39 -35.22 -8.03
N SER A 13 -17.19 -34.15 -8.78
CA SER A 13 -17.60 -34.03 -10.17
C SER A 13 -16.37 -33.96 -11.08
N ASN A 14 -16.32 -34.83 -12.07
CA ASN A 14 -15.25 -34.85 -13.08
C ASN A 14 -15.86 -34.63 -14.46
N LEU A 15 -15.58 -33.49 -15.08
CA LEU A 15 -16.11 -33.12 -16.39
C LEU A 15 -15.02 -33.08 -17.44
N ARG A 16 -15.21 -33.78 -18.55
CA ARG A 16 -14.38 -33.66 -19.76
C ARG A 16 -14.76 -32.39 -20.51
N GLU A 17 -13.91 -31.95 -21.43
CA GLU A 17 -14.10 -30.77 -22.25
C GLU A 17 -15.48 -30.76 -22.96
N GLY A 18 -16.15 -29.62 -22.90
CA GLY A 18 -17.48 -29.41 -23.49
C GLY A 18 -18.66 -30.06 -22.76
N LEU A 19 -18.41 -30.86 -21.73
CA LEU A 19 -19.48 -31.44 -20.94
C LEU A 19 -19.99 -30.47 -19.88
N SER A 20 -21.29 -30.54 -19.61
CA SER A 20 -21.98 -29.74 -18.61
C SER A 20 -22.63 -30.62 -17.57
N GLN A 21 -22.57 -30.21 -16.32
CA GLN A 21 -23.25 -30.84 -15.20
C GLN A 21 -24.16 -29.85 -14.51
N GLY A 22 -25.43 -30.23 -14.35
CA GLY A 22 -26.38 -29.49 -13.53
C GLY A 22 -26.08 -29.71 -12.05
N ILE A 23 -25.94 -28.63 -11.31
CA ILE A 23 -25.78 -28.61 -9.85
C ILE A 23 -27.12 -28.23 -9.26
N ASN A 24 -27.83 -29.17 -8.66
CA ASN A 24 -29.14 -28.93 -8.06
C ASN A 24 -28.97 -28.55 -6.57
N VAL A 25 -29.23 -27.30 -6.25
CA VAL A 25 -29.28 -26.83 -4.86
C VAL A 25 -30.69 -27.06 -4.32
N LYS A 26 -30.84 -27.95 -3.33
CA LYS A 26 -32.12 -28.12 -2.63
C LYS A 26 -32.50 -26.78 -2.00
N ARG A 27 -33.75 -26.34 -2.09
CA ARG A 27 -34.23 -25.05 -1.55
C ARG A 27 -33.92 -24.86 -0.06
N SER A 28 -33.76 -25.95 0.69
CA SER A 28 -33.42 -25.99 2.11
C SER A 28 -31.92 -26.11 2.39
N HIS A 29 -31.04 -26.06 1.38
CA HIS A 29 -29.60 -26.25 1.53
C HIS A 29 -28.80 -25.11 0.92
N PHE A 30 -27.57 -24.96 1.41
CA PHE A 30 -26.50 -24.17 0.83
C PHE A 30 -25.48 -25.09 0.22
N LEU A 31 -24.74 -24.57 -0.75
CA LEU A 31 -23.74 -25.35 -1.43
C LEU A 31 -22.49 -24.49 -1.71
N ILE A 32 -21.33 -25.04 -1.39
CA ILE A 32 -20.05 -24.51 -1.83
C ILE A 32 -19.47 -25.45 -2.89
N LEU A 33 -19.12 -24.87 -4.02
CA LEU A 33 -18.42 -25.52 -5.11
C LEU A 33 -16.94 -25.09 -5.07
N TYR A 34 -16.02 -26.03 -5.05
CA TYR A 34 -14.59 -25.82 -5.14
C TYR A 34 -14.02 -26.49 -6.39
N ILE A 35 -13.31 -25.75 -7.23
CA ILE A 35 -12.65 -26.26 -8.43
C ILE A 35 -11.26 -26.73 -8.04
N SER A 36 -11.04 -28.04 -8.02
CA SER A 36 -9.76 -28.62 -7.64
C SER A 36 -8.77 -28.73 -8.80
N SER A 37 -9.26 -28.79 -10.04
CA SER A 37 -8.43 -28.73 -11.25
C SER A 37 -9.24 -28.36 -12.48
N GLY A 38 -8.57 -27.77 -13.48
CA GLY A 38 -9.16 -27.40 -14.76
C GLY A 38 -9.83 -26.01 -14.79
N LYS A 39 -10.45 -25.72 -15.90
CA LYS A 39 -11.15 -24.44 -16.15
C LYS A 39 -12.53 -24.69 -16.75
N GLY A 40 -13.48 -23.82 -16.43
CA GLY A 40 -14.84 -23.95 -16.93
C GLY A 40 -15.65 -22.68 -16.84
N THR A 41 -16.95 -22.83 -17.03
CA THR A 41 -17.94 -21.77 -16.85
C THR A 41 -19.01 -22.25 -15.89
N LEU A 42 -19.33 -21.42 -14.91
CA LEU A 42 -20.42 -21.64 -13.96
C LEU A 42 -21.54 -20.65 -14.28
N VAL A 43 -22.72 -21.17 -14.57
CA VAL A 43 -23.92 -20.37 -14.88
C VAL A 43 -24.96 -20.60 -13.79
N SER A 44 -25.35 -19.54 -13.06
CA SER A 44 -26.40 -19.58 -12.05
C SER A 44 -27.33 -18.38 -12.25
N ARG A 45 -28.66 -18.62 -12.29
CA ARG A 45 -29.68 -17.62 -12.63
C ARG A 45 -29.33 -16.82 -13.90
N ASN A 46 -28.82 -15.57 -13.73
CA ASN A 46 -28.45 -14.67 -14.83
C ASN A 46 -26.95 -14.31 -14.81
N GLN A 47 -26.15 -14.99 -13.99
CA GLN A 47 -24.72 -14.72 -13.88
C GLN A 47 -23.89 -15.85 -14.53
N ARG A 48 -22.92 -15.45 -15.31
CA ARG A 48 -21.97 -16.35 -15.93
C ARG A 48 -20.56 -16.02 -15.40
N LEU A 49 -20.00 -16.96 -14.64
CA LEU A 49 -18.70 -16.81 -14.00
C LEU A 49 -17.68 -17.78 -14.60
N LYS A 50 -16.42 -17.39 -14.61
CA LYS A 50 -15.32 -18.29 -14.96
C LYS A 50 -15.03 -19.19 -13.78
N ALA A 51 -15.14 -20.50 -13.97
CA ALA A 51 -14.74 -21.51 -13.01
C ALA A 51 -13.24 -21.82 -13.22
N GLU A 52 -12.40 -21.47 -12.26
CA GLU A 52 -10.93 -21.60 -12.35
C GLU A 52 -10.41 -22.43 -11.17
N GLU A 53 -9.32 -23.15 -11.43
CA GLU A 53 -8.63 -23.97 -10.42
C GLU A 53 -8.27 -23.16 -9.16
N GLY A 54 -8.48 -23.78 -7.99
CA GLY A 54 -8.24 -23.18 -6.68
C GLY A 54 -9.35 -22.24 -6.18
N LYS A 55 -10.37 -21.94 -7.00
CA LYS A 55 -11.47 -21.04 -6.61
C LYS A 55 -12.65 -21.81 -6.03
N SER A 56 -13.32 -21.18 -5.07
CA SER A 56 -14.57 -21.66 -4.46
C SER A 56 -15.72 -20.70 -4.77
N TYR A 57 -16.92 -21.26 -4.97
CA TYR A 57 -18.14 -20.55 -5.32
C TYR A 57 -19.25 -20.94 -4.37
N PHE A 58 -19.93 -19.94 -3.81
CA PHE A 58 -21.07 -20.17 -2.94
C PHE A 58 -22.36 -20.13 -3.75
N LEU A 59 -23.14 -21.21 -3.71
CA LEU A 59 -24.37 -21.36 -4.49
C LEU A 59 -25.60 -21.35 -3.59
N THR A 60 -26.49 -20.41 -3.84
CA THR A 60 -27.82 -20.34 -3.19
C THR A 60 -28.91 -20.95 -4.07
N ASP A 61 -28.63 -21.10 -5.37
CA ASP A 61 -29.54 -21.58 -6.39
C ASP A 61 -28.85 -22.60 -7.28
N SER A 62 -29.67 -23.36 -8.04
CA SER A 62 -29.17 -24.33 -9.01
C SER A 62 -28.29 -23.65 -10.06
N ALA A 63 -27.23 -24.31 -10.43
CA ALA A 63 -26.24 -23.82 -11.38
C ALA A 63 -25.86 -24.90 -12.39
N ILE A 64 -25.24 -24.48 -13.49
CA ILE A 64 -24.68 -25.38 -14.49
C ILE A 64 -23.17 -25.12 -14.56
N LEU A 65 -22.39 -26.17 -14.31
CA LEU A 65 -20.94 -26.14 -14.48
C LEU A 65 -20.58 -26.78 -15.82
N THR A 66 -19.87 -26.05 -16.66
CA THR A 66 -19.42 -26.52 -17.98
C THR A 66 -17.91 -26.47 -18.05
N SER A 67 -17.26 -27.57 -18.44
CA SER A 67 -15.82 -27.59 -18.66
C SER A 67 -15.45 -26.90 -19.97
N SER A 68 -14.46 -26.00 -19.93
CA SER A 68 -13.87 -25.34 -21.10
C SER A 68 -12.38 -25.65 -21.29
N SER A 69 -11.88 -26.65 -20.59
CA SER A 69 -10.47 -27.03 -20.55
C SER A 69 -10.27 -28.36 -21.26
N SER A 70 -9.19 -28.50 -22.01
CA SER A 70 -8.72 -29.78 -22.55
C SER A 70 -8.33 -30.79 -21.48
N SER A 71 -8.07 -30.34 -20.25
CA SER A 71 -7.89 -31.17 -19.08
C SER A 71 -9.21 -31.43 -18.35
N LEU A 72 -9.24 -32.50 -17.55
CA LEU A 72 -10.41 -32.83 -16.73
C LEU A 72 -10.69 -31.73 -15.72
N LEU A 73 -11.92 -31.16 -15.76
CA LEU A 73 -12.37 -30.24 -14.72
C LEU A 73 -12.87 -31.06 -13.54
N SER A 74 -12.19 -30.96 -12.40
CA SER A 74 -12.57 -31.62 -11.17
C SER A 74 -13.06 -30.62 -10.14
N ALA A 75 -14.18 -30.91 -9.49
CA ALA A 75 -14.77 -30.05 -8.49
C ALA A 75 -15.29 -30.84 -7.29
N TYR A 76 -15.30 -30.22 -6.13
CA TYR A 76 -15.94 -30.74 -4.91
C TYR A 76 -17.11 -29.86 -4.53
N LEU A 77 -18.18 -30.53 -4.08
CA LEU A 77 -19.42 -29.91 -3.65
C LEU A 77 -19.64 -30.21 -2.16
N LEU A 78 -19.82 -29.18 -1.37
CA LEU A 78 -20.17 -29.29 0.04
C LEU A 78 -21.56 -28.69 0.23
N SER A 79 -22.51 -29.48 0.71
CA SER A 79 -23.89 -29.02 0.96
C SER A 79 -24.26 -29.16 2.43
N TRP A 80 -25.06 -28.23 2.95
CA TRP A 80 -25.64 -28.30 4.30
C TRP A 80 -26.99 -27.55 4.37
N PRO A 81 -27.86 -27.88 5.35
CA PRO A 81 -29.18 -27.30 5.50
C PRO A 81 -29.15 -25.82 5.90
N LYS A 82 -30.17 -25.08 5.47
CA LYS A 82 -30.38 -23.64 5.78
C LYS A 82 -30.88 -23.37 7.20
N GLU A 83 -31.03 -24.38 8.02
CA GLU A 83 -31.54 -24.24 9.38
C GLU A 83 -30.48 -23.60 10.32
N GLY A 84 -30.76 -22.37 10.77
CA GLY A 84 -29.96 -21.62 11.75
C GLY A 84 -29.77 -20.16 11.36
N ASP A 85 -29.98 -19.24 12.32
CA ASP A 85 -29.87 -17.78 12.09
C ASP A 85 -28.45 -17.29 11.81
N MET A 86 -27.46 -18.06 12.25
CA MET A 86 -26.04 -17.65 12.18
C MET A 86 -25.46 -17.56 10.76
N LEU A 87 -26.11 -18.20 9.78
CA LEU A 87 -25.64 -18.25 8.40
C LEU A 87 -26.51 -17.41 7.43
N LYS A 88 -27.60 -16.80 7.92
CA LYS A 88 -28.48 -15.97 7.08
C LYS A 88 -27.72 -14.81 6.44
N ASP A 89 -26.78 -14.20 7.17
CA ASP A 89 -26.01 -13.05 6.67
C ASP A 89 -25.01 -13.45 5.58
N LEU A 90 -24.43 -14.64 5.64
CA LEU A 90 -23.61 -15.21 4.57
C LEU A 90 -24.41 -15.47 3.28
N LEU A 91 -25.74 -15.57 3.39
CA LEU A 91 -26.59 -16.24 2.44
C LEU A 91 -27.36 -15.31 1.53
N THR A 92 -27.24 -14.01 1.73
CA THR A 92 -27.90 -12.98 0.90
C THR A 92 -27.07 -12.56 -0.30
N ARG A 93 -25.86 -13.12 -0.47
CA ARG A 93 -24.93 -12.67 -1.51
C ARG A 93 -24.94 -13.49 -2.79
N PRO A 94 -24.77 -12.81 -3.95
CA PRO A 94 -24.35 -13.46 -5.18
C PRO A 94 -22.93 -14.04 -5.02
N LEU A 95 -22.61 -15.00 -5.86
CA LEU A 95 -21.30 -15.67 -5.97
C LEU A 95 -20.13 -14.72 -5.73
N ALA A 96 -19.34 -14.97 -4.69
CA ALA A 96 -18.13 -14.21 -4.44
C ALA A 96 -17.03 -14.67 -5.42
N ASP A 97 -16.53 -13.74 -6.23
CA ASP A 97 -15.50 -14.03 -7.24
C ASP A 97 -14.12 -14.34 -6.64
N GLN A 98 -13.91 -14.04 -5.37
CA GLN A 98 -12.61 -14.21 -4.72
C GLN A 98 -12.74 -14.92 -3.39
N VAL A 99 -12.39 -16.20 -3.37
CA VAL A 99 -12.15 -16.94 -2.14
C VAL A 99 -10.64 -17.07 -1.92
N PRO A 100 -10.13 -16.77 -0.71
CA PRO A 100 -8.69 -16.75 -0.45
C PRO A 100 -7.99 -18.06 -0.80
N ALA A 101 -6.75 -17.99 -1.28
CA ALA A 101 -5.90 -19.14 -1.59
C ALA A 101 -5.71 -20.13 -0.41
N LYS A 102 -6.04 -19.71 0.80
CA LYS A 102 -6.03 -20.53 2.03
C LYS A 102 -7.08 -21.64 2.05
N MET A 103 -8.04 -21.64 1.12
CA MET A 103 -9.14 -22.63 1.10
C MET A 103 -8.71 -23.99 0.56
N ALA A 104 -7.76 -24.05 -0.38
CA ALA A 104 -7.33 -25.31 -0.99
C ALA A 104 -6.81 -26.36 0.03
N PRO A 105 -5.93 -26.01 0.98
CA PRO A 105 -5.48 -26.95 2.00
C PRO A 105 -6.62 -27.48 2.90
N LEU A 106 -7.59 -26.62 3.24
CA LEU A 106 -8.73 -27.00 4.07
C LEU A 106 -9.62 -28.02 3.36
N TRP A 107 -9.84 -27.87 2.06
CA TRP A 107 -10.59 -28.84 1.26
C TRP A 107 -9.93 -30.22 1.25
N GLU A 108 -8.63 -30.30 1.05
CA GLU A 108 -7.91 -31.56 1.05
C GLU A 108 -7.91 -32.26 2.42
N GLU A 109 -7.78 -31.50 3.50
CA GLU A 109 -7.88 -32.03 4.86
C GLU A 109 -9.31 -32.50 5.22
N MET A 110 -10.32 -31.73 4.80
CA MET A 110 -11.72 -32.12 4.97
C MET A 110 -12.03 -33.42 4.24
N LYS A 111 -11.55 -33.59 3.02
CA LYS A 111 -11.69 -34.83 2.23
C LYS A 111 -11.06 -36.03 2.94
N LYS A 112 -9.83 -35.89 3.45
CA LYS A 112 -9.14 -36.95 4.23
C LYS A 112 -9.93 -37.33 5.48
N SER A 113 -10.36 -36.33 6.25
CA SER A 113 -11.14 -36.52 7.47
C SER A 113 -12.48 -37.23 7.24
N ARG A 114 -13.08 -37.04 6.05
CA ARG A 114 -14.35 -37.72 5.68
C ARG A 114 -14.18 -39.20 5.37
N GLN A 115 -13.04 -39.59 4.85
CA GLN A 115 -12.77 -41.02 4.54
C GLN A 115 -12.59 -41.87 5.80
N GLU A 116 -12.26 -41.24 6.91
CA GLU A 116 -12.10 -41.92 8.20
C GLU A 116 -13.43 -42.00 8.97
N LYS A 117 -13.74 -43.18 9.53
CA LYS A 117 -14.98 -43.40 10.28
C LYS A 117 -14.87 -43.07 11.79
N SER A 118 -13.72 -42.58 12.25
CA SER A 118 -13.47 -42.30 13.65
C SER A 118 -14.24 -41.04 14.15
N ILE A 119 -14.55 -40.99 15.44
CA ILE A 119 -15.15 -39.80 16.07
C ILE A 119 -14.20 -38.62 15.97
N SER A 120 -12.89 -38.83 16.11
CA SER A 120 -11.87 -37.82 16.01
C SER A 120 -11.87 -37.18 14.61
N ALA A 121 -11.97 -37.98 13.55
CA ALA A 121 -12.05 -37.50 12.18
C ALA A 121 -13.32 -36.64 11.92
N LYS A 122 -14.46 -37.06 12.52
CA LYS A 122 -15.69 -36.25 12.45
C LYS A 122 -15.54 -34.91 13.16
N CYS A 123 -14.90 -34.85 14.32
CA CYS A 123 -14.62 -33.62 15.04
C CYS A 123 -13.64 -32.73 14.23
N ARG A 124 -12.62 -33.31 13.61
CA ARG A 124 -11.68 -32.59 12.73
C ARG A 124 -12.39 -31.98 11.52
N PHE A 125 -13.26 -32.76 10.86
CA PHE A 125 -14.07 -32.25 9.74
C PHE A 125 -14.91 -31.03 10.14
N LEU A 126 -15.59 -31.07 11.29
CA LEU A 126 -16.40 -29.96 11.78
C LEU A 126 -15.53 -28.74 12.12
N SER A 127 -14.35 -28.92 12.71
CA SER A 127 -13.39 -27.84 12.98
C SER A 127 -12.95 -27.17 11.70
N LEU A 128 -12.57 -27.94 10.68
CA LEU A 128 -12.16 -27.40 9.35
C LEU A 128 -13.32 -26.68 8.65
N LEU A 129 -14.55 -27.19 8.80
CA LEU A 129 -15.73 -26.52 8.26
C LEU A 129 -15.94 -25.13 8.90
N TRP A 130 -15.80 -25.04 10.23
CA TRP A 130 -15.93 -23.76 10.93
C TRP A 130 -14.80 -22.78 10.55
N GLU A 131 -13.60 -23.28 10.41
CA GLU A 131 -12.47 -22.48 9.92
C GLU A 131 -12.73 -21.95 8.50
N MET A 132 -13.23 -22.80 7.60
CA MET A 132 -13.61 -22.41 6.24
C MET A 132 -14.72 -21.36 6.25
N LEU A 133 -15.76 -21.52 7.06
CA LEU A 133 -16.85 -20.55 7.19
C LEU A 133 -16.37 -19.22 7.76
N SER A 134 -15.43 -19.22 8.71
CA SER A 134 -14.80 -18.01 9.23
C SER A 134 -14.05 -17.27 8.15
N ILE A 135 -13.26 -17.95 7.33
CA ILE A 135 -12.52 -17.34 6.20
C ILE A 135 -13.48 -16.74 5.18
N LEU A 136 -14.60 -17.42 4.89
CA LEU A 136 -15.61 -16.92 3.95
C LEU A 136 -16.35 -15.69 4.50
N THR A 137 -16.64 -15.65 5.80
CA THR A 137 -17.25 -14.46 6.44
C THR A 137 -16.31 -13.29 6.45
N ASP A 138 -15.04 -13.50 6.80
CA ASP A 138 -14.03 -12.44 6.80
C ASP A 138 -13.81 -11.87 5.39
N ALA A 139 -13.74 -12.73 4.36
CA ALA A 139 -13.62 -12.32 2.98
C ALA A 139 -14.86 -11.52 2.52
N ALA A 140 -16.06 -11.97 2.91
CA ALA A 140 -17.31 -11.28 2.59
C ALA A 140 -17.41 -9.89 3.26
N ASP A 141 -16.91 -9.75 4.47
CA ASP A 141 -16.87 -8.46 5.17
C ASP A 141 -15.85 -7.49 4.56
N ILE A 142 -14.72 -8.03 4.06
CA ILE A 142 -13.72 -7.25 3.32
C ILE A 142 -14.33 -6.65 2.05
N ASP A 143 -15.03 -7.44 1.23
CA ASP A 143 -15.71 -6.97 0.01
C ASP A 143 -16.74 -5.86 0.31
N ARG A 144 -17.54 -6.01 1.36
CA ARG A 144 -18.56 -5.02 1.76
C ARG A 144 -17.94 -3.69 2.16
N MET A 145 -16.81 -3.73 2.84
CA MET A 145 -16.10 -2.52 3.23
C MET A 145 -15.49 -1.83 2.00
N GLU A 146 -14.99 -2.61 1.04
CA GLU A 146 -14.44 -2.09 -0.22
C GLU A 146 -15.52 -1.41 -1.07
N GLU A 147 -16.67 -2.06 -1.25
CA GLU A 147 -17.84 -1.47 -1.91
C GLU A 147 -18.30 -0.16 -1.22
N ALA A 148 -18.28 -0.13 0.12
CA ALA A 148 -18.63 1.06 0.86
C ALA A 148 -17.60 2.20 0.67
N GLU A 149 -16.32 1.87 0.64
CA GLU A 149 -15.25 2.83 0.34
C GLU A 149 -15.40 3.41 -1.07
N GLU A 150 -15.61 2.54 -2.08
CA GLU A 150 -15.81 2.97 -3.46
C GLU A 150 -17.06 3.84 -3.61
N LEU A 151 -18.15 3.48 -2.94
CA LEU A 151 -19.36 4.27 -2.95
C LEU A 151 -19.13 5.68 -2.40
N ILE A 152 -18.37 5.78 -1.30
CA ILE A 152 -18.01 7.08 -0.72
C ILE A 152 -17.13 7.86 -1.70
N ARG A 153 -16.10 7.24 -2.29
CA ARG A 153 -15.19 7.90 -3.25
C ARG A 153 -15.89 8.39 -4.50
N ASN A 154 -16.85 7.59 -5.01
CA ASN A 154 -17.56 7.90 -6.27
C ASN A 154 -18.74 8.87 -6.09
N SER A 155 -19.13 9.20 -4.87
CA SER A 155 -20.34 10.00 -4.62
C SER A 155 -20.13 11.05 -3.52
N LEU A 156 -19.04 11.80 -3.58
CA LEU A 156 -18.66 12.79 -2.54
C LEU A 156 -19.69 13.91 -2.36
N SER A 157 -20.41 14.29 -3.44
CA SER A 157 -21.45 15.31 -3.43
C SER A 157 -22.72 14.87 -2.73
N ARG A 158 -22.97 13.56 -2.58
CA ARG A 158 -24.16 13.02 -1.93
C ARG A 158 -23.96 12.94 -0.42
N PRO A 159 -24.90 13.39 0.41
CA PRO A 159 -24.88 13.11 1.83
C PRO A 159 -25.18 11.61 2.04
N PHE A 160 -24.27 10.90 2.69
CA PHE A 160 -24.51 9.54 3.17
C PHE A 160 -24.76 9.54 4.67
N THR A 161 -25.75 8.75 5.10
CA THR A 161 -25.86 8.40 6.51
C THR A 161 -25.14 7.08 6.78
N VAL A 162 -24.60 6.94 7.99
CA VAL A 162 -23.97 5.66 8.39
C VAL A 162 -24.99 4.52 8.31
N THR A 163 -26.27 4.82 8.55
CA THR A 163 -27.37 3.86 8.47
C THR A 163 -27.57 3.35 7.03
N GLU A 164 -27.49 4.21 6.01
CA GLU A 164 -27.59 3.80 4.61
C GLU A 164 -26.42 2.92 4.17
N LEU A 165 -25.20 3.29 4.54
CA LEU A 165 -24.00 2.49 4.24
C LEU A 165 -24.04 1.13 4.95
N ALA A 166 -24.47 1.11 6.21
CA ALA A 166 -24.64 -0.10 7.00
C ALA A 166 -25.71 -1.02 6.42
N ALA A 167 -26.84 -0.47 5.98
CA ALA A 167 -27.91 -1.24 5.32
C ALA A 167 -27.43 -1.89 4.02
N LYS A 168 -26.66 -1.16 3.19
CA LYS A 168 -26.03 -1.72 1.98
C LYS A 168 -25.05 -2.86 2.28
N ALA A 169 -24.31 -2.73 3.38
CA ALA A 169 -23.41 -3.76 3.85
C ALA A 169 -24.11 -4.90 4.61
N ASN A 170 -25.44 -4.89 4.72
CA ASN A 170 -26.24 -5.81 5.55
C ASN A 170 -25.74 -5.89 7.01
N MET A 171 -25.37 -4.75 7.57
CA MET A 171 -24.86 -4.66 8.93
C MET A 171 -25.67 -3.65 9.77
N THR A 172 -25.58 -3.77 11.10
CA THR A 172 -26.03 -2.70 11.96
C THR A 172 -25.07 -1.50 11.88
N PRO A 173 -25.52 -0.24 12.08
CA PRO A 173 -24.65 0.93 12.04
C PRO A 173 -23.42 0.84 12.96
N VAL A 174 -23.57 0.20 14.12
CA VAL A 174 -22.48 0.01 15.08
C VAL A 174 -21.45 -1.01 14.56
N THR A 175 -21.90 -2.15 14.07
CA THR A 175 -21.04 -3.20 13.50
C THR A 175 -20.29 -2.67 12.27
N PHE A 176 -21.01 -2.00 11.37
CA PHE A 176 -20.43 -1.36 10.20
C PHE A 176 -19.34 -0.36 10.57
N SER A 177 -19.63 0.58 11.49
CA SER A 177 -18.66 1.59 11.89
C SER A 177 -17.39 0.99 12.50
N ARG A 178 -17.51 -0.10 13.27
CA ARG A 178 -16.35 -0.82 13.83
C ARG A 178 -15.54 -1.53 12.76
N ALA A 179 -16.19 -2.26 11.84
CA ALA A 179 -15.54 -2.97 10.74
C ALA A 179 -14.85 -1.98 9.80
N PHE A 180 -15.53 -0.89 9.41
CA PHE A 180 -14.99 0.16 8.57
C PHE A 180 -13.75 0.83 9.21
N ARG A 181 -13.83 1.14 10.51
CA ARG A 181 -12.68 1.71 11.23
C ARG A 181 -11.52 0.72 11.37
N LYS A 182 -11.80 -0.56 11.57
CA LYS A 182 -10.77 -1.62 11.62
C LYS A 182 -10.00 -1.70 10.29
N ARG A 183 -10.70 -1.54 9.16
CA ARG A 183 -10.10 -1.59 7.82
C ARG A 183 -9.39 -0.30 7.44
N THR A 184 -10.06 0.85 7.56
CA THR A 184 -9.58 2.14 7.04
C THR A 184 -8.82 2.99 8.07
N GLY A 185 -8.85 2.60 9.34
CA GLY A 185 -8.36 3.40 10.47
C GLY A 185 -9.27 4.58 10.85
N MET A 186 -10.35 4.83 10.09
CA MET A 186 -11.22 5.99 10.21
C MET A 186 -12.69 5.58 10.34
N THR A 187 -13.50 6.42 10.99
CA THR A 187 -14.96 6.27 10.89
C THR A 187 -15.44 6.63 9.47
N PRO A 188 -16.61 6.13 9.00
CA PRO A 188 -17.14 6.47 7.69
C PRO A 188 -17.26 7.99 7.42
N LYS A 189 -17.59 8.78 8.44
CA LYS A 189 -17.68 10.24 8.35
C LYS A 189 -16.31 10.90 8.22
N GLU A 190 -15.32 10.44 8.97
CA GLU A 190 -13.93 10.91 8.86
C GLU A 190 -13.34 10.59 7.49
N PHE A 191 -13.61 9.38 6.98
CA PHE A 191 -13.20 8.94 5.66
C PHE A 191 -13.83 9.78 4.54
N LEU A 192 -15.16 10.01 4.59
CA LEU A 192 -15.86 10.90 3.65
C LEU A 192 -15.24 12.30 3.65
N ASN A 193 -14.99 12.86 4.83
CA ASN A 193 -14.39 14.18 4.93
C ASN A 193 -12.94 14.20 4.42
N ALA A 194 -12.18 13.13 4.62
CA ALA A 194 -10.83 13.02 4.07
C ALA A 194 -10.83 12.99 2.54
N GLU A 195 -11.70 12.18 1.93
CA GLU A 195 -11.84 12.12 0.46
C GLU A 195 -12.37 13.43 -0.13
N ARG A 196 -13.31 14.10 0.56
CA ARG A 196 -13.77 15.46 0.19
C ARG A 196 -12.62 16.47 0.18
N MET A 197 -11.77 16.48 1.22
CA MET A 197 -10.63 17.39 1.28
C MET A 197 -9.58 17.07 0.23
N LYS A 198 -9.32 15.80 -0.05
CA LYS A 198 -8.44 15.38 -1.13
C LYS A 198 -8.93 15.88 -2.49
N THR A 199 -10.24 15.76 -2.75
CA THR A 199 -10.85 16.26 -3.97
C THR A 199 -10.86 17.78 -4.03
N ALA A 200 -11.15 18.46 -2.91
CA ALA A 200 -11.08 19.92 -2.82
C ALA A 200 -9.70 20.45 -3.18
N LYS A 201 -8.64 19.86 -2.63
CA LYS A 201 -7.26 20.23 -2.96
C LYS A 201 -6.99 20.12 -4.45
N ARG A 202 -7.37 19.00 -5.05
CA ARG A 202 -7.21 18.80 -6.50
C ARG A 202 -7.94 19.86 -7.31
N LEU A 203 -9.19 20.19 -6.97
CA LEU A 203 -9.98 21.21 -7.67
C LEU A 203 -9.34 22.60 -7.54
N LEU A 204 -8.87 22.95 -6.33
CA LEU A 204 -8.19 24.24 -6.06
C LEU A 204 -6.86 24.37 -6.80
N LEU A 205 -6.14 23.25 -7.05
CA LEU A 205 -4.89 23.22 -7.78
C LEU A 205 -5.09 23.26 -9.30
N GLN A 206 -6.07 22.53 -9.82
CA GLN A 206 -6.29 22.34 -11.26
C GLN A 206 -7.05 23.49 -11.92
N ASN A 207 -7.96 24.16 -11.19
CA ASN A 207 -8.86 25.16 -11.76
C ASN A 207 -8.50 26.56 -11.28
N ARG A 208 -7.67 27.28 -12.05
CA ARG A 208 -7.38 28.69 -11.78
C ARG A 208 -8.67 29.52 -11.85
N GLY A 209 -9.00 30.20 -10.73
CA GLY A 209 -10.19 31.04 -10.64
C GLY A 209 -11.43 30.39 -10.03
N ILE A 210 -11.39 29.11 -9.68
CA ILE A 210 -12.48 28.47 -8.92
C ILE A 210 -12.59 29.09 -7.53
N THR A 211 -13.80 29.36 -7.07
CA THR A 211 -14.05 29.92 -5.76
C THR A 211 -14.16 28.82 -4.69
N ALA A 212 -13.90 29.16 -3.44
CA ALA A 212 -14.11 28.24 -2.31
C ALA A 212 -15.57 27.75 -2.23
N LYS A 213 -16.53 28.59 -2.59
CA LYS A 213 -17.96 28.26 -2.66
C LYS A 213 -18.24 27.18 -3.71
N GLU A 214 -17.69 27.33 -4.92
CA GLU A 214 -17.86 26.35 -6.00
C GLU A 214 -17.24 25.00 -5.63
N VAL A 215 -16.06 25.03 -5.01
CA VAL A 215 -15.42 23.80 -4.51
C VAL A 215 -16.28 23.14 -3.45
N ALA A 216 -16.79 23.91 -2.48
CA ALA A 216 -17.67 23.37 -1.42
C ALA A 216 -18.87 22.63 -2.02
N VAL A 217 -19.54 23.22 -3.00
CA VAL A 217 -20.69 22.61 -3.70
C VAL A 217 -20.27 21.31 -4.42
N GLN A 218 -19.15 21.32 -5.15
CA GLN A 218 -18.68 20.15 -5.90
C GLN A 218 -18.35 18.96 -4.99
N ILE A 219 -17.85 19.20 -3.79
CA ILE A 219 -17.56 18.14 -2.81
C ILE A 219 -18.75 17.80 -1.89
N GLY A 220 -19.92 18.39 -2.14
CA GLY A 220 -21.16 18.11 -1.41
C GLY A 220 -21.26 18.78 -0.04
N LEU A 221 -20.61 19.93 0.12
CA LEU A 221 -20.79 20.82 1.27
C LEU A 221 -21.55 22.06 0.83
N GLN A 222 -22.74 22.28 1.41
CA GLN A 222 -23.57 23.43 1.05
C GLN A 222 -23.11 24.74 1.71
N ASP A 223 -22.39 24.64 2.83
CA ASP A 223 -21.89 25.78 3.60
C ASP A 223 -20.39 26.01 3.32
N GLU A 224 -20.09 27.13 2.67
CA GLU A 224 -18.72 27.57 2.38
C GLU A 224 -17.91 27.84 3.66
N PHE A 225 -18.54 28.37 4.70
CA PHE A 225 -17.85 28.63 5.97
C PHE A 225 -17.51 27.33 6.70
N TYR A 226 -18.39 26.34 6.64
CA TYR A 226 -18.09 25.01 7.16
C TYR A 226 -16.94 24.36 6.37
N PHE A 227 -16.99 24.44 5.04
CA PHE A 227 -15.88 23.97 4.20
C PHE A 227 -14.57 24.66 4.56
N SER A 228 -14.55 25.98 4.67
CA SER A 228 -13.35 26.74 4.98
C SER A 228 -12.76 26.37 6.35
N ARG A 229 -13.60 26.16 7.35
CA ARG A 229 -13.15 25.69 8.69
C ARG A 229 -12.61 24.27 8.64
N LEU A 230 -13.31 23.36 7.94
CA LEU A 230 -12.87 21.97 7.79
C LEU A 230 -11.56 21.89 7.01
N PHE A 231 -11.43 22.67 5.94
CA PHE A 231 -10.21 22.75 5.13
C PHE A 231 -9.06 23.30 5.98
N LYS A 232 -9.27 24.42 6.69
CA LYS A 232 -8.25 24.99 7.57
C LYS A 232 -7.82 24.03 8.69
N SER A 233 -8.76 23.31 9.28
CA SER A 233 -8.46 22.31 10.32
C SER A 233 -7.60 21.16 9.82
N ARG A 234 -7.75 20.77 8.54
CA ARG A 234 -7.02 19.65 7.92
C ARG A 234 -5.73 20.08 7.23
N GLU A 235 -5.76 21.23 6.56
CA GLU A 235 -4.66 21.70 5.72
C GLU A 235 -3.84 22.81 6.38
N GLY A 236 -4.19 23.21 7.61
CA GLY A 236 -3.50 24.27 8.37
C GLY A 236 -3.78 25.68 7.87
N MET A 237 -4.45 25.86 6.71
CA MET A 237 -4.72 27.19 6.12
C MET A 237 -6.07 27.25 5.42
N PRO A 238 -6.68 28.45 5.27
CA PRO A 238 -7.93 28.63 4.52
C PRO A 238 -7.77 28.28 3.02
N PRO A 239 -8.85 27.88 2.31
CA PRO A 239 -8.84 27.59 0.88
C PRO A 239 -8.33 28.75 0.03
N THR A 240 -8.69 29.99 0.37
CA THR A 240 -8.26 31.21 -0.35
C THR A 240 -6.74 31.44 -0.28
N VAL A 241 -6.14 31.18 0.89
CA VAL A 241 -4.68 31.25 1.07
C VAL A 241 -4.01 30.11 0.31
N PHE A 242 -4.58 28.91 0.34
CA PHE A 242 -4.11 27.76 -0.41
C PHE A 242 -4.10 28.03 -1.92
N MET A 243 -5.20 28.58 -2.48
CA MET A 243 -5.28 28.96 -3.90
C MET A 243 -4.23 29.98 -4.30
N LYS A 244 -4.07 31.05 -3.51
CA LYS A 244 -3.07 32.10 -3.78
C LYS A 244 -1.66 31.52 -3.87
N ARG A 245 -1.31 30.61 -2.97
CA ARG A 245 0.00 29.93 -2.92
C ARG A 245 0.17 28.89 -4.02
N ALA A 246 -0.88 28.15 -4.34
CA ALA A 246 -0.89 27.21 -5.44
C ALA A 246 -0.70 27.89 -6.82
N SER A 247 -0.95 29.20 -6.93
CA SER A 247 -0.67 29.99 -8.14
C SER A 247 0.81 30.38 -8.30
N GLU A 248 1.61 30.27 -7.23
CA GLU A 248 3.04 30.59 -7.28
C GLU A 248 3.82 29.54 -8.09
N ARG A 249 4.60 29.99 -9.05
CA ARG A 249 5.34 29.15 -9.98
C ARG A 249 6.73 28.85 -9.41
N ILE A 250 6.88 27.70 -8.77
CA ILE A 250 8.14 27.31 -8.13
C ILE A 250 8.83 26.22 -8.93
N ALA A 251 10.09 26.41 -9.28
CA ALA A 251 10.94 25.39 -9.87
C ALA A 251 11.88 24.80 -8.81
N VAL A 252 12.09 23.49 -8.86
CA VAL A 252 13.04 22.76 -8.01
C VAL A 252 14.23 22.33 -8.84
N VAL A 253 15.43 22.78 -8.45
CA VAL A 253 16.71 22.44 -9.07
C VAL A 253 17.61 21.78 -8.01
N SER A 254 17.45 20.48 -7.85
CA SER A 254 18.06 19.72 -6.77
C SER A 254 18.43 18.31 -7.21
N GLN A 255 19.35 17.68 -6.51
CA GLN A 255 19.58 16.24 -6.58
C GLN A 255 18.69 15.44 -5.61
N LEU A 256 17.92 16.12 -4.77
CA LEU A 256 16.94 15.52 -3.87
C LEU A 256 15.53 15.75 -4.41
N PHE A 257 14.59 14.85 -4.11
CA PHE A 257 13.18 15.02 -4.49
C PHE A 257 12.45 16.04 -3.59
N LEU A 258 12.95 17.29 -3.56
CA LEU A 258 12.34 18.38 -2.76
C LEU A 258 10.94 18.76 -3.25
N GLN A 259 10.56 18.38 -4.47
CA GLN A 259 9.18 18.48 -4.96
C GLN A 259 8.17 17.74 -4.10
N ASP A 260 8.57 16.65 -3.42
CA ASP A 260 7.73 15.96 -2.46
C ASP A 260 7.28 16.90 -1.32
N HIS A 261 8.19 17.72 -0.79
CA HIS A 261 7.88 18.71 0.24
C HIS A 261 6.90 19.77 -0.27
N LEU A 262 7.12 20.32 -1.48
CA LEU A 262 6.21 21.30 -2.09
C LEU A 262 4.81 20.73 -2.28
N ILE A 263 4.71 19.53 -2.84
CA ILE A 263 3.43 18.84 -3.06
C ILE A 263 2.71 18.60 -1.73
N SER A 264 3.45 18.19 -0.69
CA SER A 264 2.90 18.01 0.67
C SER A 264 2.34 19.31 1.24
N LEU A 265 2.98 20.45 0.94
CA LEU A 265 2.52 21.78 1.31
C LEU A 265 1.39 22.30 0.42
N GLY A 266 1.01 21.55 -0.63
CA GLY A 266 -0.08 21.88 -1.54
C GLY A 266 0.35 22.73 -2.74
N ILE A 267 1.63 22.76 -3.07
CA ILE A 267 2.18 23.52 -4.19
C ILE A 267 2.75 22.57 -5.23
N GLN A 268 2.21 22.62 -6.45
CA GLN A 268 2.75 21.87 -7.56
C GLN A 268 3.92 22.64 -8.19
N PRO A 269 5.12 22.05 -8.26
CA PRO A 269 6.25 22.70 -8.91
C PRO A 269 6.04 22.82 -10.42
N VAL A 270 6.54 23.89 -11.04
CA VAL A 270 6.52 24.05 -12.50
C VAL A 270 7.66 23.29 -13.17
N ALA A 271 8.75 23.04 -12.46
CA ALA A 271 9.85 22.17 -12.86
C ALA A 271 10.39 21.40 -11.65
N ALA A 272 10.79 20.16 -11.85
CA ALA A 272 11.27 19.28 -10.78
C ALA A 272 12.31 18.28 -11.31
N PRO A 273 13.27 17.82 -10.47
CA PRO A 273 14.27 16.83 -10.86
C PRO A 273 13.64 15.46 -11.13
N SER A 274 14.26 14.73 -12.06
CA SER A 274 13.93 13.36 -12.42
C SER A 274 15.19 12.53 -12.64
N TYR A 275 15.09 11.21 -12.46
CA TYR A 275 16.16 10.24 -12.65
C TYR A 275 15.69 9.11 -13.57
N PRO A 276 15.70 9.32 -14.91
CA PRO A 276 15.14 8.40 -15.88
C PRO A 276 15.76 6.99 -15.88
N THR A 277 17.05 6.85 -15.51
CA THR A 277 17.70 5.53 -15.40
C THR A 277 17.26 4.77 -14.14
N VAL A 278 16.99 5.47 -13.06
CA VAL A 278 16.57 4.86 -11.78
C VAL A 278 15.09 4.51 -11.80
N TYR A 279 14.24 5.43 -12.26
CA TYR A 279 12.78 5.29 -12.30
C TYR A 279 12.25 5.24 -13.73
N SER A 280 12.78 4.30 -14.53
CA SER A 280 12.48 4.20 -15.97
C SER A 280 10.99 3.92 -16.27
N ALA A 281 10.30 3.20 -15.38
CA ALA A 281 8.88 2.86 -15.53
C ALA A 281 7.92 4.03 -15.22
N SER A 282 8.40 5.08 -14.54
CA SER A 282 7.57 6.19 -14.02
C SER A 282 8.10 7.57 -14.39
N SER A 283 8.59 7.70 -15.62
CA SER A 283 9.09 8.97 -16.18
C SER A 283 10.24 9.61 -15.39
N GLY A 284 11.00 8.83 -14.67
CA GLY A 284 12.17 9.30 -13.90
C GLY A 284 11.85 9.81 -12.50
N VAL A 285 10.67 9.54 -11.98
CA VAL A 285 10.30 9.86 -10.60
C VAL A 285 9.70 8.64 -9.90
N PRO A 286 9.76 8.53 -8.56
CA PRO A 286 9.08 7.47 -7.84
C PRO A 286 7.60 7.37 -8.24
N SER A 287 7.04 6.16 -8.32
CA SER A 287 5.67 5.93 -8.82
C SER A 287 4.61 6.73 -8.04
N TYR A 288 4.83 6.93 -6.75
CA TYR A 288 3.93 7.69 -5.88
C TYR A 288 3.90 9.21 -6.17
N LEU A 289 4.91 9.76 -6.86
CA LEU A 289 4.95 11.16 -7.28
C LEU A 289 4.48 11.35 -8.72
N GLN A 290 4.37 10.30 -9.52
CA GLN A 290 4.09 10.41 -10.95
C GLN A 290 2.80 11.18 -11.24
N LYS A 291 1.73 10.83 -10.54
CA LYS A 291 0.43 11.49 -10.69
C LYS A 291 0.42 12.93 -10.16
N GLU A 292 1.13 13.17 -9.07
CA GLU A 292 1.20 14.50 -8.43
C GLU A 292 2.05 15.49 -9.26
N LEU A 293 2.94 14.97 -10.11
CA LEU A 293 3.80 15.76 -11.01
C LEU A 293 3.25 15.86 -12.44
N GLU A 294 2.01 15.44 -12.67
CA GLU A 294 1.36 15.61 -13.97
C GLU A 294 1.30 17.10 -14.35
N GLY A 295 1.86 17.47 -15.52
CA GLY A 295 1.98 18.88 -15.95
C GLY A 295 3.23 19.61 -15.42
N THR A 296 4.07 19.00 -14.60
CA THR A 296 5.37 19.53 -14.18
C THR A 296 6.45 19.21 -15.22
N LYS A 297 7.30 20.17 -15.58
CA LYS A 297 8.47 19.91 -16.43
C LYS A 297 9.50 19.10 -15.66
N LEU A 298 9.74 17.87 -16.08
CA LEU A 298 10.76 17.01 -15.47
C LEU A 298 12.15 17.35 -16.04
N LEU A 299 13.08 17.66 -15.14
CA LEU A 299 14.47 18.01 -15.42
C LEU A 299 15.35 16.79 -15.14
N ASN A 300 16.07 16.29 -16.14
CA ASN A 300 16.96 15.13 -15.96
C ASN A 300 18.15 15.49 -15.06
N ALA A 301 18.12 15.04 -13.80
CA ALA A 301 19.15 15.29 -12.79
C ALA A 301 20.39 14.38 -12.91
N GLU A 302 20.37 13.40 -13.82
CA GLU A 302 21.52 12.56 -14.17
C GLU A 302 22.48 13.26 -15.14
N LYS A 303 22.04 14.41 -15.67
CA LYS A 303 22.80 15.28 -16.59
C LYS A 303 22.85 16.71 -16.04
N PRO A 304 23.75 17.56 -16.56
CA PRO A 304 23.74 18.99 -16.27
C PRO A 304 22.38 19.61 -16.59
N PHE A 305 21.81 20.33 -15.63
CA PHE A 305 20.58 21.10 -15.87
C PHE A 305 20.84 22.21 -16.89
N GLN A 306 19.99 22.28 -17.90
CA GLN A 306 20.04 23.39 -18.85
C GLN A 306 19.25 24.58 -18.30
N PRO A 307 19.84 25.77 -18.19
CA PRO A 307 19.15 26.98 -17.69
C PRO A 307 17.86 27.27 -18.44
N ASP A 308 17.86 27.10 -19.76
CA ASP A 308 16.71 27.37 -20.62
C ASP A 308 15.51 26.46 -20.28
N ASP A 309 15.75 25.20 -19.95
CA ASP A 309 14.68 24.29 -19.54
C ASP A 309 13.94 24.77 -18.27
N ILE A 310 14.66 25.46 -17.38
CA ILE A 310 14.09 26.03 -16.16
C ILE A 310 13.38 27.34 -16.47
N LEU A 311 14.03 28.26 -17.22
CA LEU A 311 13.52 29.58 -17.54
C LEU A 311 12.27 29.53 -18.42
N LEU A 312 12.16 28.58 -19.34
CA LEU A 312 10.97 28.35 -20.16
C LEU A 312 9.73 27.99 -19.32
N THR A 313 9.92 27.53 -18.09
CA THR A 313 8.79 27.31 -17.18
C THR A 313 8.31 28.58 -16.48
N HIS A 314 8.94 29.73 -16.72
CA HIS A 314 8.62 31.03 -16.10
C HIS A 314 8.40 30.95 -14.60
N PRO A 315 9.39 30.49 -13.82
CA PRO A 315 9.23 30.36 -12.38
C PRO A 315 9.24 31.73 -11.69
N ASP A 316 8.39 31.90 -10.67
CA ASP A 316 8.45 33.04 -9.76
C ASP A 316 9.57 32.86 -8.73
N ARG A 317 9.84 31.60 -8.35
CA ARG A 317 10.91 31.21 -7.43
C ARG A 317 11.59 29.93 -7.87
N ILE A 318 12.87 29.81 -7.50
CA ILE A 318 13.69 28.63 -7.74
C ILE A 318 14.25 28.14 -6.40
N ILE A 319 13.93 26.92 -6.02
CA ILE A 319 14.53 26.24 -4.86
C ILE A 319 15.69 25.40 -5.36
N LYS A 320 16.88 25.63 -4.83
CA LYS A 320 18.11 25.01 -5.28
C LYS A 320 18.91 24.42 -4.12
N THR A 321 19.48 23.22 -4.32
CA THR A 321 20.53 22.66 -3.46
C THR A 321 21.90 22.79 -4.13
N PRO A 322 23.02 22.70 -3.39
CA PRO A 322 24.34 22.55 -3.98
C PRO A 322 24.36 21.32 -4.91
N LEU A 323 24.83 21.53 -6.15
CA LEU A 323 24.96 20.50 -7.17
C LEU A 323 26.46 20.20 -7.32
N HIS A 324 26.85 18.94 -7.24
CA HIS A 324 28.26 18.53 -7.23
C HIS A 324 29.05 18.83 -8.50
N GLN A 325 28.40 19.17 -9.61
CA GLN A 325 29.08 19.31 -10.90
C GLN A 325 28.70 20.50 -11.79
N PHE A 326 27.78 21.41 -11.38
CA PHE A 326 27.31 22.41 -12.35
C PHE A 326 27.18 23.82 -11.82
N GLN A 327 27.92 24.68 -12.47
CA GLN A 327 27.82 26.14 -12.41
C GLN A 327 26.59 26.63 -13.20
N LEU A 328 25.43 26.60 -12.59
CA LEU A 328 24.27 27.38 -13.05
C LEU A 328 24.51 28.89 -12.81
N GLN A 329 25.80 29.31 -12.83
CA GLN A 329 26.21 30.59 -12.24
C GLN A 329 25.85 31.79 -13.07
N SER A 330 25.75 31.73 -14.39
CA SER A 330 25.65 32.94 -15.19
C SER A 330 24.23 33.43 -15.51
N VAL A 331 23.26 32.56 -15.64
CA VAL A 331 21.90 32.94 -16.10
C VAL A 331 20.91 33.15 -14.95
N LEU A 332 21.06 32.41 -13.85
CA LEU A 332 20.20 32.57 -12.67
C LEU A 332 20.64 33.74 -11.78
N LEU A 333 21.86 34.26 -11.96
CA LEU A 333 22.38 35.39 -11.22
C LEU A 333 21.67 36.71 -11.53
N SER A 334 21.04 36.84 -12.70
CA SER A 334 20.24 38.04 -13.05
C SER A 334 18.92 38.16 -12.27
N LYS A 335 18.52 37.10 -11.52
CA LYS A 335 17.31 37.07 -10.69
C LYS A 335 17.63 36.57 -9.29
N GLN A 336 18.69 37.05 -8.65
CA GLN A 336 19.18 36.61 -7.33
C GLN A 336 18.10 36.59 -6.23
N GLU A 337 17.15 37.53 -6.29
CA GLU A 337 16.06 37.63 -5.31
C GLU A 337 15.05 36.47 -5.38
N GLN A 338 15.06 35.68 -6.46
CA GLN A 338 14.12 34.58 -6.70
C GLN A 338 14.75 33.20 -6.49
N VAL A 339 16.04 33.11 -6.19
CA VAL A 339 16.75 31.84 -6.00
C VAL A 339 17.02 31.58 -4.51
N HIS A 340 16.37 30.56 -3.98
CA HIS A 340 16.55 30.14 -2.58
C HIS A 340 17.50 28.94 -2.51
N HIS A 341 18.61 29.10 -1.82
CA HIS A 341 19.60 28.06 -1.62
C HIS A 341 19.32 27.28 -0.35
N LEU A 342 19.00 26.01 -0.48
CA LEU A 342 18.89 25.09 0.65
C LEU A 342 20.21 24.32 0.80
N PRO A 343 20.79 24.25 2.00
CA PRO A 343 21.99 23.46 2.24
C PRO A 343 21.68 21.96 2.10
N LEU A 344 22.69 21.16 1.76
CA LEU A 344 22.55 19.71 1.88
C LEU A 344 22.50 19.34 3.36
N LYS A 345 21.36 18.92 3.82
CA LYS A 345 21.08 18.43 5.17
C LYS A 345 20.55 17.02 5.09
N GLN A 346 20.44 16.38 6.22
CA GLN A 346 20.06 14.98 6.32
C GLN A 346 18.65 14.80 6.88
N ASP A 347 18.13 15.83 7.52
CA ASP A 347 16.80 15.79 8.14
C ASP A 347 15.72 16.32 7.19
N TRP A 348 14.75 15.47 6.89
CA TRP A 348 13.59 15.81 6.06
C TRP A 348 12.73 16.93 6.67
N ARG A 349 12.70 17.08 8.01
CA ARG A 349 11.97 18.14 8.72
C ARG A 349 12.59 19.50 8.42
N HIS A 350 13.91 19.56 8.38
CA HIS A 350 14.60 20.81 8.02
C HIS A 350 14.12 21.33 6.65
N TYR A 351 14.10 20.46 5.62
CA TYR A 351 13.59 20.86 4.31
C TYR A 351 12.12 21.23 4.34
N LEU A 352 11.30 20.49 5.11
CA LEU A 352 9.89 20.78 5.23
C LEU A 352 9.64 22.19 5.80
N TYR A 353 10.32 22.54 6.88
CA TYR A 353 10.16 23.85 7.52
C TYR A 353 10.79 25.00 6.73
N GLU A 354 11.96 24.80 6.15
CA GLU A 354 12.60 25.80 5.28
C GLU A 354 11.72 26.12 4.06
N ILE A 355 11.22 25.09 3.37
CA ILE A 355 10.33 25.26 2.22
C ILE A 355 9.00 25.86 2.68
N ALA A 356 8.45 25.41 3.82
CA ALA A 356 7.21 25.96 4.36
C ALA A 356 7.33 27.45 4.69
N SER A 357 8.45 27.87 5.27
CA SER A 357 8.73 29.28 5.56
C SER A 357 8.82 30.11 4.28
N LEU A 358 9.51 29.59 3.25
CA LEU A 358 9.62 30.27 1.95
C LEU A 358 8.24 30.52 1.30
N VAL A 359 7.32 29.59 1.48
CA VAL A 359 5.97 29.67 0.89
C VAL A 359 4.90 30.06 1.92
N GLY A 360 5.29 30.36 3.18
CA GLY A 360 4.43 30.75 4.30
C GLY A 360 3.38 29.68 4.66
N CYS A 361 3.78 28.43 4.75
CA CYS A 361 2.94 27.26 5.05
C CYS A 361 3.34 26.56 6.36
N GLU A 362 3.90 27.30 7.33
CA GLU A 362 4.51 26.76 8.55
C GLU A 362 3.51 25.90 9.35
N SER A 363 2.29 26.38 9.54
CA SER A 363 1.23 25.62 10.23
C SER A 363 0.90 24.29 9.52
N ARG A 364 1.06 24.24 8.19
CA ARG A 364 0.87 23.01 7.43
C ARG A 364 2.02 22.04 7.67
N ALA A 365 3.26 22.55 7.74
CA ALA A 365 4.43 21.75 8.06
C ALA A 365 4.30 21.09 9.44
N GLU A 366 3.83 21.84 10.46
CA GLU A 366 3.55 21.31 11.80
C GLU A 366 2.53 20.15 11.77
N CYS A 367 1.44 20.32 11.01
CA CYS A 367 0.45 19.24 10.85
C CYS A 367 1.06 18.00 10.20
N ILE A 368 1.85 18.17 9.12
CA ILE A 368 2.51 17.07 8.40
C ILE A 368 3.48 16.33 9.32
N GLU A 369 4.32 17.05 10.06
CA GLU A 369 5.27 16.45 11.00
C GLU A 369 4.55 15.65 12.08
N LYS A 370 3.51 16.21 12.68
CA LYS A 370 2.71 15.53 13.72
C LYS A 370 2.06 14.25 13.20
N ASP A 371 1.51 14.29 11.98
CA ASP A 371 0.86 13.13 11.36
C ASP A 371 1.90 12.02 11.11
N ILE A 372 3.04 12.35 10.53
CA ILE A 372 4.13 11.40 10.25
C ILE A 372 4.69 10.82 11.56
N HIS A 373 4.94 11.66 12.56
CA HIS A 373 5.41 11.20 13.87
C HIS A 373 4.42 10.21 14.52
N GLY A 374 3.12 10.49 14.42
CA GLY A 374 2.09 9.56 14.88
C GLY A 374 2.10 8.21 14.15
N MET A 375 2.42 8.21 12.86
CA MET A 375 2.59 6.97 12.09
C MET A 375 3.87 6.23 12.48
N GLU A 376 4.99 6.94 12.65
CA GLU A 376 6.27 6.36 13.11
C GLU A 376 6.12 5.64 14.45
N CYS A 377 5.41 6.24 15.41
CA CYS A 377 5.15 5.61 16.70
C CYS A 377 4.36 4.30 16.54
N LYS A 378 3.30 4.28 15.74
CA LYS A 378 2.49 3.08 15.49
C LYS A 378 3.31 1.97 14.84
N VAL A 379 4.07 2.30 13.79
CA VAL A 379 4.92 1.33 13.09
C VAL A 379 6.05 0.81 13.98
N ARG A 380 6.63 1.67 14.81
CA ARG A 380 7.63 1.27 15.83
C ARG A 380 7.06 0.25 16.80
N ASP A 381 5.86 0.47 17.31
CA ASP A 381 5.19 -0.45 18.25
C ASP A 381 4.91 -1.79 17.58
N GLU A 382 4.44 -1.79 16.32
CA GLU A 382 4.19 -2.99 15.52
C GLU A 382 5.48 -3.79 15.27
N LEU A 383 6.57 -3.11 14.94
CA LEU A 383 7.87 -3.74 14.63
C LEU A 383 8.72 -4.03 15.86
N CYS A 384 8.30 -3.61 17.05
CA CYS A 384 9.07 -3.79 18.29
C CYS A 384 9.56 -5.25 18.52
N PRO A 385 8.76 -6.30 18.26
CA PRO A 385 9.25 -7.68 18.40
C PRO A 385 10.43 -8.01 17.48
N LEU A 386 10.49 -7.39 16.29
CA LEU A 386 11.55 -7.58 15.32
C LEU A 386 12.80 -6.73 15.63
N THR A 387 12.59 -5.48 16.06
CA THR A 387 13.67 -4.47 16.19
C THR A 387 14.37 -4.50 17.54
N LYS A 388 13.70 -4.98 18.59
CA LYS A 388 14.18 -4.98 19.98
C LYS A 388 15.42 -5.82 20.20
N ASN A 389 15.58 -6.90 19.44
CA ASN A 389 16.64 -7.87 19.59
C ASN A 389 17.53 -7.92 18.34
N GLY A 390 18.85 -7.96 18.58
CA GLY A 390 19.83 -8.07 17.51
C GLY A 390 20.31 -6.72 16.97
N ARG A 391 21.54 -6.73 16.46
CA ARG A 391 22.22 -5.57 15.87
C ARG A 391 22.13 -5.65 14.35
N TRP A 392 21.64 -4.56 13.75
CA TRP A 392 21.35 -4.48 12.33
C TRP A 392 22.53 -3.86 11.56
N ALA A 393 22.80 -4.43 10.39
CA ALA A 393 23.57 -3.78 9.34
C ALA A 393 22.70 -3.63 8.09
N VAL A 394 22.85 -2.49 7.40
CA VAL A 394 22.14 -2.18 6.17
C VAL A 394 23.12 -2.18 5.03
N ILE A 395 22.84 -2.95 3.97
CA ILE A 395 23.69 -3.04 2.79
C ILE A 395 22.91 -2.81 1.49
N TRP A 396 23.61 -2.31 0.49
CA TRP A 396 23.17 -2.25 -0.89
C TRP A 396 24.13 -3.05 -1.77
N ILE A 397 23.62 -4.13 -2.36
CA ILE A 397 24.40 -4.99 -3.27
C ILE A 397 24.19 -4.48 -4.70
N ARG A 398 25.31 -4.11 -5.34
CA ARG A 398 25.38 -3.64 -6.72
C ARG A 398 26.23 -4.61 -7.55
N PRO A 399 26.25 -4.50 -8.89
CA PRO A 399 26.99 -5.44 -9.75
C PRO A 399 28.45 -5.61 -9.38
N GLU A 400 29.14 -4.54 -8.97
CA GLU A 400 30.59 -4.51 -8.74
C GLU A 400 30.99 -4.07 -7.34
N GLU A 401 30.04 -3.66 -6.49
CA GLU A 401 30.31 -3.15 -5.16
C GLU A 401 29.21 -3.51 -4.16
N ILE A 402 29.59 -3.65 -2.89
CA ILE A 402 28.63 -3.74 -1.79
C ILE A 402 28.83 -2.50 -0.91
N ARG A 403 27.78 -1.73 -0.75
CA ARG A 403 27.77 -0.56 0.12
C ARG A 403 27.26 -0.94 1.49
N LEU A 404 28.08 -0.76 2.54
CA LEU A 404 27.66 -0.86 3.92
C LEU A 404 27.33 0.55 4.42
N TYR A 405 26.10 0.74 4.86
CA TYR A 405 25.64 2.01 5.38
C TYR A 405 26.02 2.20 6.86
N GLY A 406 26.30 3.44 7.23
CA GLY A 406 26.60 3.85 8.59
C GLY A 406 25.34 4.04 9.45
N LYS A 407 25.47 4.79 10.55
CA LYS A 407 24.39 5.04 11.50
C LYS A 407 23.52 6.24 11.14
N GLY A 408 23.99 7.13 10.29
CA GLY A 408 23.32 8.38 9.94
C GLY A 408 23.66 8.89 8.54
N ASN A 409 23.30 10.15 8.31
CA ASN A 409 23.50 10.88 7.06
C ASN A 409 22.72 10.31 5.85
N HIS A 410 21.55 9.72 6.12
CA HIS A 410 20.62 9.25 5.10
C HIS A 410 19.22 9.18 5.69
N ALA A 411 18.22 9.73 4.99
CA ALA A 411 16.85 9.81 5.49
C ALA A 411 16.24 8.44 5.86
N LEU A 412 16.59 7.39 5.10
CA LEU A 412 16.14 6.04 5.41
C LEU A 412 16.79 5.49 6.70
N LEU A 413 18.08 5.73 6.91
CA LEU A 413 18.77 5.27 8.14
C LEU A 413 18.24 6.00 9.37
N GLU A 414 17.96 7.30 9.24
CA GLU A 414 17.31 8.09 10.29
C GLU A 414 15.94 7.49 10.62
N LEU A 415 15.13 7.20 9.60
CA LEU A 415 13.84 6.56 9.80
C LEU A 415 13.96 5.19 10.49
N LEU A 416 14.85 4.32 10.02
CA LEU A 416 15.04 2.98 10.59
C LEU A 416 15.51 3.04 12.03
N PHE A 417 16.62 3.77 12.30
CA PHE A 417 17.29 3.72 13.59
C PHE A 417 16.63 4.64 14.64
N GLN A 418 16.26 5.85 14.28
CA GLN A 418 15.64 6.81 15.20
C GLN A 418 14.10 6.73 15.18
N GLY A 419 13.52 6.61 13.98
CA GLY A 419 12.06 6.53 13.80
C GLY A 419 11.48 5.20 14.26
N LEU A 420 11.98 4.07 13.76
CA LEU A 420 11.39 2.74 13.91
C LEU A 420 12.07 1.84 14.95
N GLY A 421 13.16 2.31 15.58
CA GLY A 421 13.79 1.64 16.71
C GLY A 421 14.68 0.45 16.35
N PHE A 422 15.11 0.31 15.09
CA PHE A 422 16.16 -0.63 14.71
C PHE A 422 17.46 -0.32 15.45
N GLN A 423 18.13 -1.32 15.97
CA GLN A 423 19.37 -1.14 16.72
C GLN A 423 20.58 -1.30 15.79
N PRO A 424 21.29 -0.21 15.40
CA PRO A 424 22.42 -0.32 14.50
C PRO A 424 23.56 -1.09 15.16
N HIS A 425 24.36 -1.81 14.37
CA HIS A 425 25.57 -2.45 14.90
C HIS A 425 26.53 -1.39 15.45
N PRO A 426 27.13 -1.58 16.64
CA PRO A 426 27.95 -0.56 17.31
C PRO A 426 29.17 -0.14 16.50
N ASP A 427 29.75 -1.04 15.72
CA ASP A 427 30.98 -0.80 14.95
C ASP A 427 30.72 -0.23 13.55
N LEU A 428 29.46 0.10 13.22
CA LEU A 428 29.16 0.85 12.00
C LEU A 428 29.76 2.26 12.10
N HIS A 429 30.27 2.75 10.98
CA HIS A 429 30.75 4.13 10.87
C HIS A 429 29.60 5.13 11.11
N ALA A 430 29.95 6.37 11.43
CA ALA A 430 28.97 7.35 11.87
C ALA A 430 28.01 7.77 10.75
N GLU A 431 28.52 8.03 9.54
CA GLU A 431 27.76 8.68 8.47
C GLU A 431 28.04 8.08 7.09
N GLY A 432 27.07 8.21 6.19
CA GLY A 432 27.19 7.82 4.78
C GLY A 432 27.29 6.31 4.57
N TYR A 433 28.06 5.91 3.57
CA TYR A 433 28.34 4.50 3.27
C TYR A 433 29.82 4.31 2.94
N ARG A 434 30.28 3.06 3.03
CA ARG A 434 31.58 2.64 2.52
C ARG A 434 31.43 1.38 1.68
N ASN A 435 32.29 1.22 0.68
CA ASN A 435 32.38 -0.03 -0.08
C ASN A 435 33.11 -1.06 0.76
N VAL A 436 32.54 -2.25 0.85
CA VAL A 436 33.04 -3.35 1.66
C VAL A 436 32.99 -4.67 0.91
N SER A 437 33.85 -5.61 1.30
CA SER A 437 33.79 -7.02 0.91
C SER A 437 32.85 -7.81 1.83
N LEU A 438 32.41 -9.00 1.38
CA LEU A 438 31.66 -9.93 2.22
C LEU A 438 32.44 -10.38 3.46
N LYS A 439 33.78 -10.43 3.38
CA LYS A 439 34.66 -10.75 4.52
C LYS A 439 34.55 -9.69 5.60
N GLU A 440 34.59 -8.41 5.24
CA GLU A 440 34.42 -7.30 6.20
C GLU A 440 33.03 -7.31 6.84
N ILE A 441 31.97 -7.70 6.09
CA ILE A 441 30.64 -7.88 6.68
C ILE A 441 30.62 -9.07 7.64
N ALA A 442 31.32 -10.16 7.34
CA ALA A 442 31.43 -11.30 8.23
C ALA A 442 32.26 -10.97 9.50
N GLU A 443 33.29 -10.13 9.39
CA GLU A 443 34.10 -9.61 10.52
C GLU A 443 33.25 -8.67 11.39
N LEU A 444 32.43 -7.79 10.79
CA LEU A 444 31.45 -6.96 11.51
C LEU A 444 30.47 -7.82 12.31
N ASN A 445 30.14 -9.01 11.78
CA ASN A 445 29.32 -10.03 12.43
C ASN A 445 27.92 -9.55 12.90
N PRO A 446 27.12 -8.91 12.05
CA PRO A 446 25.81 -8.41 12.43
C PRO A 446 24.85 -9.55 12.78
N ASP A 447 23.96 -9.32 13.76
CA ASP A 447 22.90 -10.27 14.10
C ASP A 447 21.85 -10.35 13.02
N LYS A 448 21.56 -9.21 12.37
CA LYS A 448 20.54 -9.07 11.32
C LYS A 448 21.06 -8.22 10.17
N LEU A 449 20.72 -8.64 8.96
CA LEU A 449 21.16 -7.98 7.73
C LEU A 449 19.95 -7.51 6.94
N LEU A 450 19.90 -6.23 6.60
CA LEU A 450 18.87 -5.64 5.75
C LEU A 450 19.47 -5.26 4.40
N ILE A 451 18.95 -5.86 3.33
CA ILE A 451 19.40 -5.61 1.96
C ILE A 451 18.38 -4.68 1.31
N LEU A 452 18.83 -3.50 0.87
CA LEU A 452 17.96 -2.50 0.25
C LEU A 452 18.41 -2.17 -1.18
N TRP A 453 17.49 -1.70 -2.01
CA TRP A 453 17.69 -1.19 -3.38
C TRP A 453 18.45 -2.14 -4.34
N SER A 454 18.65 -3.36 -3.94
CA SER A 454 19.45 -4.34 -4.68
C SER A 454 18.61 -5.07 -5.72
N HIS A 455 19.15 -5.32 -6.90
CA HIS A 455 18.48 -6.16 -7.88
C HIS A 455 18.59 -7.63 -7.49
N GLU A 456 17.53 -8.39 -7.70
CA GLU A 456 17.43 -9.81 -7.36
C GLU A 456 18.61 -10.63 -7.91
N LYS A 457 19.01 -10.39 -9.18
CA LYS A 457 20.17 -11.05 -9.81
C LYS A 457 21.49 -10.84 -9.06
N ASP A 458 21.69 -9.65 -8.46
CA ASP A 458 22.93 -9.32 -7.76
C ASP A 458 22.92 -9.91 -6.35
N VAL A 459 21.77 -9.90 -5.68
CA VAL A 459 21.55 -10.59 -4.40
C VAL A 459 21.74 -12.10 -4.59
N TRP A 460 21.13 -12.69 -5.62
CA TRP A 460 21.27 -14.10 -5.93
C TRP A 460 22.73 -14.50 -6.18
N ARG A 461 23.46 -13.73 -7.01
CA ARG A 461 24.89 -13.95 -7.26
C ARG A 461 25.71 -13.92 -5.99
N THR A 462 25.46 -12.94 -5.12
CA THR A 462 26.16 -12.76 -3.86
C THR A 462 25.86 -13.89 -2.88
N ALA A 463 24.61 -14.32 -2.80
CA ALA A 463 24.14 -15.38 -1.92
C ALA A 463 24.77 -16.76 -2.22
N HIS A 464 25.23 -16.99 -3.47
CA HIS A 464 25.89 -18.23 -3.88
C HIS A 464 27.40 -18.25 -3.64
N THR A 465 27.96 -17.22 -2.97
CA THR A 465 29.38 -17.19 -2.63
C THR A 465 29.69 -17.86 -1.29
N THR A 466 30.89 -18.41 -1.14
CA THR A 466 31.33 -19.04 0.12
C THR A 466 31.45 -18.03 1.26
N ASP A 467 31.79 -16.79 0.95
CA ASP A 467 31.95 -15.73 1.97
C ASP A 467 30.61 -15.26 2.53
N TRP A 468 29.53 -15.34 1.73
CA TRP A 468 28.17 -15.07 2.18
C TRP A 468 27.76 -15.94 3.36
N ASN A 469 28.05 -17.24 3.26
CA ASN A 469 27.73 -18.23 4.31
C ASN A 469 28.55 -18.07 5.61
N LYS A 470 29.58 -17.22 5.62
CA LYS A 470 30.35 -16.89 6.83
C LYS A 470 29.66 -15.84 7.69
N ILE A 471 28.74 -15.05 7.12
CA ILE A 471 28.02 -13.99 7.84
C ILE A 471 27.04 -14.63 8.82
N ARG A 472 27.06 -14.18 10.09
CA ARG A 472 26.20 -14.70 11.16
C ARG A 472 24.71 -14.58 10.81
N ALA A 473 24.28 -13.41 10.36
CA ALA A 473 22.89 -13.16 9.96
C ALA A 473 22.41 -14.16 8.89
N VAL A 474 23.28 -14.57 7.95
CA VAL A 474 22.99 -15.58 6.95
C VAL A 474 22.80 -16.95 7.59
N ARG A 475 23.74 -17.37 8.43
CA ARG A 475 23.69 -18.67 9.11
C ARG A 475 22.50 -18.83 10.06
N THR A 476 22.00 -17.74 10.61
CA THR A 476 20.84 -17.72 11.51
C THR A 476 19.51 -17.46 10.80
N GLY A 477 19.52 -17.25 9.46
CA GLY A 477 18.32 -16.94 8.68
C GLY A 477 17.75 -15.56 9.00
N GLU A 478 18.58 -14.61 9.45
CA GLU A 478 18.18 -13.25 9.81
C GLU A 478 18.61 -12.23 8.74
N VAL A 479 18.39 -12.59 7.47
CA VAL A 479 18.59 -11.71 6.32
C VAL A 479 17.24 -11.29 5.78
N TYR A 480 17.05 -9.98 5.61
CA TYR A 480 15.81 -9.37 5.15
C TYR A 480 16.07 -8.64 3.83
N TYR A 481 15.27 -8.98 2.81
CA TYR A 481 15.37 -8.41 1.47
C TYR A 481 13.97 -8.01 0.98
N PRO A 482 13.44 -6.84 1.43
CA PRO A 482 12.16 -6.32 0.96
C PRO A 482 12.26 -5.70 -0.43
N GLU A 483 11.13 -5.60 -1.13
CA GLU A 483 11.02 -4.77 -2.33
C GLU A 483 11.15 -3.30 -1.94
N SER A 484 12.34 -2.73 -2.13
CA SER A 484 12.71 -1.41 -1.62
C SER A 484 13.13 -0.41 -2.70
N HIS A 485 12.96 -0.73 -3.98
CA HIS A 485 13.44 0.12 -5.08
C HIS A 485 12.86 1.53 -5.08
N GLU A 486 11.62 1.69 -4.59
CA GLU A 486 10.93 2.97 -4.50
C GLU A 486 10.93 3.58 -3.09
N TRP A 487 11.70 3.02 -2.15
CA TRP A 487 11.78 3.56 -0.80
C TRP A 487 12.68 4.79 -0.75
N ASP A 488 12.04 5.94 -0.75
CA ASP A 488 12.69 7.25 -0.69
C ASP A 488 11.98 8.14 0.36
N PRO A 489 12.39 8.07 1.64
CA PRO A 489 11.76 8.82 2.72
C PRO A 489 12.34 10.23 2.92
N TRP A 490 12.93 10.83 1.90
CA TRP A 490 13.45 12.19 1.96
C TRP A 490 12.36 13.25 2.06
N GLY A 491 11.18 12.98 1.53
CA GLY A 491 10.04 13.87 1.62
C GLY A 491 8.87 13.27 2.39
N PRO A 492 7.89 14.11 2.79
CA PRO A 492 6.74 13.67 3.57
C PRO A 492 5.89 12.59 2.91
N ILE A 493 5.69 12.64 1.58
CA ILE A 493 4.85 11.67 0.85
C ILE A 493 5.56 10.32 0.80
N GLY A 494 6.84 10.32 0.38
CA GLY A 494 7.63 9.10 0.34
C GLY A 494 7.78 8.45 1.71
N ARG A 495 7.99 9.26 2.77
CA ARG A 495 8.09 8.79 4.15
C ARG A 495 6.78 8.17 4.64
N LYS A 496 5.64 8.81 4.38
CA LYS A 496 4.32 8.30 4.72
C LYS A 496 4.04 6.98 4.02
N ARG A 497 4.26 6.92 2.70
CA ARG A 497 4.07 5.69 1.93
C ARG A 497 4.96 4.55 2.45
N MET A 498 6.21 4.85 2.73
CA MET A 498 7.11 3.86 3.31
C MET A 498 6.59 3.33 4.65
N LEU A 499 6.10 4.21 5.54
CA LEU A 499 5.52 3.79 6.82
C LEU A 499 4.28 2.91 6.65
N GLU A 500 3.49 3.10 5.61
CA GLU A 500 2.32 2.27 5.29
C GLU A 500 2.71 0.88 4.77
N GLU A 501 3.76 0.78 3.97
CA GLU A 501 4.19 -0.45 3.29
C GLU A 501 5.21 -1.27 4.08
N PHE A 502 6.10 -0.60 4.84
CA PHE A 502 7.26 -1.20 5.48
C PHE A 502 6.93 -2.38 6.41
N PRO A 503 5.92 -2.32 7.32
CA PRO A 503 5.65 -3.42 8.24
C PRO A 503 5.33 -4.72 7.51
N SER A 504 4.44 -4.65 6.52
CA SER A 504 4.04 -5.82 5.75
C SER A 504 5.16 -6.35 4.87
N SER A 505 6.00 -5.47 4.34
CA SER A 505 7.13 -5.82 3.47
C SER A 505 8.25 -6.49 4.27
N ILE A 506 8.67 -5.92 5.40
CA ILE A 506 9.80 -6.46 6.18
C ILE A 506 9.46 -7.81 6.82
N LEU A 507 8.23 -7.99 7.30
CA LEU A 507 7.81 -9.24 7.94
C LEU A 507 7.76 -10.43 6.95
N LYS A 508 7.57 -10.16 5.65
CA LYS A 508 7.56 -11.18 4.58
C LYS A 508 8.91 -11.37 3.91
N ALA A 509 9.87 -10.49 4.16
CA ALA A 509 11.10 -10.32 3.38
C ALA A 509 12.27 -11.20 3.85
N LYS A 510 12.07 -12.20 4.72
CA LYS A 510 13.17 -13.11 5.09
C LYS A 510 13.67 -13.85 3.85
N LEU A 511 14.94 -13.63 3.52
CA LEU A 511 15.61 -14.35 2.44
C LEU A 511 15.70 -15.83 2.86
N LYS A 512 15.03 -16.70 2.12
CA LYS A 512 15.17 -18.15 2.33
C LYS A 512 16.55 -18.55 1.85
N ALA A 513 17.32 -19.18 2.74
CA ALA A 513 18.64 -19.73 2.44
C ALA A 513 18.57 -20.81 1.37
#